data_a3ce708d126fd9038711aa09efbdc8ad
#
_entry.id   a3ce708d126fd9038711aa09efbdc8ad
#
_cell.length_a   1.000
_cell.length_b   1.000
_cell.length_c   1.000
_cell.angle_alpha   90.00
_cell.angle_beta   90.00
_cell.angle_gamma   90.00
#
_symmetry.space_group_name_H-M   'P 1'
#
loop_
_entity.id
_entity.type
_entity.pdbx_description
1 polymer ?
#
loop_
_entity_poly.entity_id
_entity_poly.type
_entity_poly.pdbx_seq_one_letter_code
_entity_poly.pdbx_strand_id
1 'polypeptide(L)'
;VNRRAIPGYKVMESALSRAGAAFVGADGGRIANHGESLLNIVSEDSKGGKHKITSNFQVADVTKALWSVGLICDSGLGVRFKTHEALVLDPQGNELCRFERIGGLYVTTVMLENPEHQDFQRQGA
;
A
#
# COMPACT_ATOMS: atom_id res chain seq x y z
N VAL A 1 -1.35 -4.91 -4.54
CA VAL A 1 -2.82 -4.82 -4.57
C VAL A 1 -3.36 -5.35 -5.90
N ASN A 2 -4.48 -6.01 -5.88
CA ASN A 2 -5.14 -6.49 -7.09
C ASN A 2 -5.86 -5.34 -7.78
N ARG A 3 -5.77 -5.26 -9.13
CA ARG A 3 -6.40 -4.21 -9.92
C ARG A 3 -7.91 -4.13 -9.67
N ARG A 4 -8.56 -5.26 -9.44
CA ARG A 4 -10.02 -5.32 -9.16
C ARG A 4 -10.39 -4.68 -7.82
N ALA A 5 -9.44 -4.59 -6.88
CA ALA A 5 -9.67 -3.96 -5.58
C ALA A 5 -9.58 -2.44 -5.63
N ILE A 6 -9.08 -1.87 -6.74
CA ILE A 6 -8.85 -0.43 -6.91
C ILE A 6 -9.52 0.10 -8.19
N PRO A 7 -10.81 -0.15 -8.40
CA PRO A 7 -11.48 0.32 -9.61
C PRO A 7 -11.42 1.85 -9.69
N GLY A 8 -11.18 2.37 -10.89
CA GLY A 8 -11.06 3.80 -11.14
C GLY A 8 -9.71 4.42 -10.80
N TYR A 9 -8.80 3.68 -10.16
CA TYR A 9 -7.44 4.15 -9.96
C TYR A 9 -6.57 3.83 -11.17
N LYS A 10 -5.70 4.77 -11.51
CA LYS A 10 -4.76 4.61 -12.62
C LYS A 10 -3.61 3.70 -12.21
N VAL A 11 -3.31 2.70 -13.05
CA VAL A 11 -2.16 1.82 -12.89
C VAL A 11 -1.07 2.28 -13.84
N MET A 12 0.12 2.56 -13.31
CA MET A 12 1.27 3.03 -14.08
C MET A 12 2.35 1.96 -14.13
N GLU A 13 3.03 1.85 -15.26
CA GLU A 13 4.18 0.98 -15.38
C GLU A 13 5.26 1.37 -14.39
N SER A 14 5.82 0.38 -13.71
CA SER A 14 6.99 0.55 -12.85
C SER A 14 8.23 -0.01 -13.55
N ALA A 15 9.41 0.29 -13.02
CA ALA A 15 10.65 -0.29 -13.54
C ALA A 15 10.61 -1.83 -13.48
N LEU A 16 10.06 -2.40 -12.40
CA LEU A 16 9.95 -3.85 -12.26
C LEU A 16 8.95 -4.46 -13.24
N SER A 17 7.81 -3.83 -13.45
CA SER A 17 6.81 -4.34 -14.40
C SER A 17 7.30 -4.26 -15.83
N ARG A 18 8.03 -3.20 -16.20
CA ARG A 18 8.63 -3.05 -17.52
C ARG A 18 9.69 -4.12 -17.77
N ALA A 19 10.43 -4.53 -16.77
CA ALA A 19 11.42 -5.59 -16.85
C ALA A 19 10.79 -6.99 -16.90
N GLY A 20 9.46 -7.11 -16.83
CA GLY A 20 8.75 -8.39 -16.80
C GLY A 20 8.86 -9.11 -15.47
N ALA A 21 9.25 -8.40 -14.40
CA ALA A 21 9.34 -8.99 -13.07
C ALA A 21 7.98 -9.44 -12.56
N ALA A 22 7.99 -10.50 -11.78
CA ALA A 22 6.78 -11.05 -11.16
C ALA A 22 7.07 -11.43 -9.71
N PHE A 23 6.01 -11.52 -8.91
CA PHE A 23 6.11 -12.03 -7.55
C PHE A 23 5.98 -13.55 -7.57
N VAL A 24 6.54 -14.21 -6.55
CA VAL A 24 6.35 -15.64 -6.33
C VAL A 24 5.34 -15.80 -5.20
N GLY A 25 4.25 -16.52 -5.48
CA GLY A 25 3.23 -16.82 -4.48
C GLY A 25 3.70 -17.85 -3.46
N ALA A 26 2.95 -18.01 -2.38
CA ALA A 26 3.27 -18.95 -1.31
C ALA A 26 3.29 -20.41 -1.78
N ASP A 27 2.57 -20.71 -2.86
CA ASP A 27 2.53 -22.03 -3.50
C ASP A 27 3.63 -22.23 -4.55
N GLY A 28 4.53 -21.25 -4.72
CA GLY A 28 5.57 -21.28 -5.74
C GLY A 28 5.15 -20.77 -7.11
N GLY A 29 3.88 -20.40 -7.29
CA GLY A 29 3.37 -19.85 -8.54
C GLY A 29 3.80 -18.39 -8.74
N ARG A 30 3.95 -18.00 -10.01
CA ARG A 30 4.29 -16.62 -10.34
C ARG A 30 3.05 -15.74 -10.30
N ILE A 31 3.20 -14.52 -9.75
CA ILE A 31 2.15 -13.51 -9.68
C ILE A 31 2.59 -12.33 -10.54
N ALA A 32 1.81 -12.04 -11.60
CA ALA A 32 2.15 -10.96 -12.52
C ALA A 32 2.17 -9.61 -11.83
N ASN A 33 3.20 -8.81 -12.13
CA ASN A 33 3.30 -7.42 -11.67
C ASN A 33 2.79 -6.51 -12.79
N HIS A 34 1.67 -5.82 -12.54
CA HIS A 34 1.02 -4.94 -13.52
C HIS A 34 1.51 -3.50 -13.44
N GLY A 35 2.33 -3.15 -12.45
CA GLY A 35 2.84 -1.80 -12.26
C GLY A 35 2.50 -1.26 -10.88
N GLU A 36 2.32 0.05 -10.81
CA GLU A 36 2.06 0.75 -9.55
C GLU A 36 0.81 1.63 -9.68
N SER A 37 0.15 1.85 -8.55
CA SER A 37 -0.96 2.81 -8.45
C SER A 37 -0.78 3.65 -7.20
N LEU A 38 -0.98 4.97 -7.35
CA LEU A 38 -0.97 5.90 -6.23
C LEU A 38 -2.34 5.87 -5.58
N LEU A 39 -2.40 5.35 -4.37
CA LEU A 39 -3.66 5.17 -3.64
C LEU A 39 -3.76 6.14 -2.48
N ASN A 40 -4.98 6.60 -2.24
CA ASN A 40 -5.33 7.32 -1.02
C ASN A 40 -6.04 6.36 -0.07
N ILE A 41 -5.43 6.11 1.07
CA ILE A 41 -5.97 5.20 2.07
C ILE A 41 -6.21 5.92 3.38
N VAL A 42 -7.11 5.39 4.18
CA VAL A 42 -7.31 5.77 5.58
C VAL A 42 -6.87 4.61 6.43
N SER A 43 -5.88 4.85 7.27
CA SER A 43 -5.31 3.87 8.19
C SER A 43 -5.68 4.20 9.63
N GLU A 44 -5.39 3.26 10.53
CA GLU A 44 -5.68 3.42 11.95
C GLU A 44 -4.41 3.14 12.75
N ASP A 45 -4.12 4.04 13.71
CA ASP A 45 -2.99 3.85 14.61
C ASP A 45 -3.37 2.97 15.82
N SER A 46 -2.43 2.71 16.72
CA SER A 46 -2.64 1.84 17.90
C SER A 46 -3.71 2.36 18.85
N LYS A 47 -4.03 3.65 18.78
CA LYS A 47 -5.00 4.31 19.67
C LYS A 47 -6.37 4.51 18.99
N GLY A 48 -6.54 3.98 17.79
CA GLY A 48 -7.77 4.13 17.02
C GLY A 48 -7.87 5.43 16.24
N GLY A 49 -6.80 6.25 16.19
CA GLY A 49 -6.76 7.46 15.40
C GLY A 49 -6.73 7.16 13.91
N LYS A 50 -7.47 7.93 13.12
CA LYS A 50 -7.54 7.76 11.66
C LYS A 50 -6.55 8.70 10.98
N HIS A 51 -5.86 8.20 9.98
CA HIS A 51 -4.86 8.96 9.22
C HIS A 51 -5.01 8.72 7.72
N LYS A 52 -4.88 9.78 6.95
CA LYS A 52 -4.88 9.69 5.49
C LYS A 52 -3.44 9.54 5.00
N ILE A 53 -3.21 8.55 4.17
CA ILE A 53 -1.90 8.27 3.57
C ILE A 53 -2.06 8.16 2.07
N THR A 54 -1.18 8.83 1.32
CA THR A 54 -1.08 8.67 -0.12
C THR A 54 0.23 7.97 -0.42
N SER A 55 0.18 6.82 -1.05
CA SER A 55 1.36 6.01 -1.33
C SER A 55 1.17 5.16 -2.57
N ASN A 56 2.27 4.86 -3.26
CA ASN A 56 2.25 3.91 -4.36
C ASN A 56 2.19 2.48 -3.83
N PHE A 57 1.36 1.68 -4.48
CA PHE A 57 1.24 0.25 -4.21
C PHE A 57 1.54 -0.52 -5.48
N GLN A 58 2.19 -1.66 -5.36
CA GLN A 58 2.35 -2.59 -6.47
C GLN A 58 0.99 -3.18 -6.85
N VAL A 59 0.70 -3.18 -8.14
CA VAL A 59 -0.51 -3.79 -8.68
C VAL A 59 -0.15 -5.17 -9.21
N ALA A 60 -0.74 -6.20 -8.63
CA ALA A 60 -0.45 -7.59 -8.94
C ALA A 60 -1.68 -8.45 -8.76
N ASP A 61 -1.65 -9.67 -9.30
CA ASP A 61 -2.73 -10.64 -9.15
C ASP A 61 -2.65 -11.33 -7.79
N VAL A 62 -3.05 -10.62 -6.73
CA VAL A 62 -3.01 -11.09 -5.35
C VAL A 62 -4.38 -11.00 -4.70
N THR A 63 -4.67 -11.85 -3.73
CA THR A 63 -5.92 -11.82 -2.98
C THR A 63 -5.90 -10.77 -1.86
N LYS A 64 -4.71 -10.40 -1.39
CA LYS A 64 -4.50 -9.36 -0.39
C LYS A 64 -3.55 -8.32 -0.95
N ALA A 65 -3.76 -7.06 -0.59
CA ALA A 65 -2.87 -5.99 -1.01
C ALA A 65 -1.50 -6.15 -0.36
N LEU A 66 -0.45 -5.88 -1.14
CA LEU A 66 0.93 -5.86 -0.67
C LEU A 66 1.43 -4.43 -0.73
N TRP A 67 1.87 -3.91 0.41
CA TRP A 67 2.44 -2.57 0.51
C TRP A 67 3.94 -2.69 0.72
N SER A 68 4.69 -2.41 -0.32
CA SER A 68 6.15 -2.52 -0.29
C SER A 68 6.76 -1.51 0.68
N VAL A 69 7.69 -1.98 1.53
CA VAL A 69 8.43 -1.10 2.45
C VAL A 69 9.17 0.00 1.69
N GLY A 70 9.77 -0.34 0.55
CA GLY A 70 10.45 0.65 -0.30
C GLY A 70 9.50 1.75 -0.77
N LEU A 71 8.29 1.39 -1.20
CA LEU A 71 7.29 2.35 -1.66
C LEU A 71 6.76 3.21 -0.49
N ILE A 72 6.64 2.64 0.71
CA ILE A 72 6.32 3.41 1.91
C ILE A 72 7.38 4.47 2.15
N CYS A 73 8.64 4.09 2.11
CA CYS A 73 9.76 5.01 2.31
C CYS A 73 9.82 6.08 1.22
N ASP A 74 9.55 5.72 -0.03
CA ASP A 74 9.49 6.66 -1.16
C ASP A 74 8.37 7.70 -0.98
N SER A 75 7.36 7.37 -0.19
CA SER A 75 6.28 8.31 0.15
C SER A 75 6.65 9.29 1.27
N GLY A 76 7.88 9.25 1.76
CA GLY A 76 8.36 10.09 2.86
C GLY A 76 8.05 9.54 4.25
N LEU A 77 7.63 8.30 4.35
CA LEU A 77 7.26 7.64 5.60
C LEU A 77 8.36 6.69 6.05
N GLY A 78 8.31 6.28 7.31
CA GLY A 78 9.20 5.26 7.87
C GLY A 78 8.43 4.03 8.33
N VAL A 79 9.15 2.93 8.50
CA VAL A 79 8.57 1.69 9.02
C VAL A 79 9.42 1.18 10.17
N ARG A 80 8.77 0.83 11.28
CA ARG A 80 9.43 0.22 12.43
C ARG A 80 8.85 -1.17 12.65
N PHE A 81 9.68 -2.19 12.47
CA PHE A 81 9.29 -3.58 12.70
C PHE A 81 9.62 -3.97 14.15
N LYS A 82 8.64 -4.61 14.80
CA LYS A 82 8.78 -5.20 16.12
C LYS A 82 8.34 -6.66 16.06
N THR A 83 8.58 -7.41 17.14
CA THR A 83 8.25 -8.84 17.19
C THR A 83 6.78 -9.13 16.91
N HIS A 84 5.86 -8.30 17.42
CA HIS A 84 4.43 -8.55 17.32
C HIS A 84 3.67 -7.54 16.48
N GLU A 85 4.34 -6.48 16.02
CA GLU A 85 3.71 -5.42 15.25
C GLU A 85 4.70 -4.71 14.34
N ALA A 86 4.18 -3.99 13.36
CA ALA A 86 4.94 -3.03 12.59
C ALA A 86 4.19 -1.70 12.57
N LEU A 87 4.92 -0.60 12.57
CA LEU A 87 4.36 0.74 12.59
C LEU A 87 4.83 1.53 11.39
N VAL A 88 3.90 2.21 10.72
CA VAL A 88 4.23 3.22 9.70
C VAL A 88 4.22 4.58 10.39
N LEU A 89 5.29 5.32 10.23
CA LEU A 89 5.55 6.58 10.93
C LEU A 89 5.70 7.72 9.93
N ASP A 90 5.24 8.91 10.33
CA ASP A 90 5.50 10.13 9.57
C ASP A 90 6.95 10.62 9.82
N PRO A 91 7.43 11.67 9.11
CA PRO A 91 8.79 12.19 9.32
C PRO A 91 9.06 12.68 10.73
N GLN A 92 8.04 13.04 11.50
CA GLN A 92 8.16 13.48 12.88
C GLN A 92 8.12 12.31 13.89
N GLY A 93 7.97 11.08 13.40
CA GLY A 93 7.91 9.89 14.23
C GLY A 93 6.54 9.55 14.79
N ASN A 94 5.48 10.22 14.29
CA ASN A 94 4.11 9.93 14.72
C ASN A 94 3.60 8.68 14.02
N GLU A 95 2.90 7.82 14.76
CA GLU A 95 2.34 6.59 14.24
C GLU A 95 1.12 6.89 13.38
N LEU A 96 1.13 6.39 12.14
CA LEU A 96 0.03 6.56 11.18
C LEU A 96 -0.75 5.27 10.96
N CYS A 97 -0.12 4.12 11.11
CA CYS A 97 -0.72 2.83 10.81
C CYS A 97 -0.05 1.73 11.62
N ARG A 98 -0.85 0.84 12.17
CA ARG A 98 -0.35 -0.31 12.91
C ARG A 98 -0.71 -1.60 12.17
N PHE A 99 0.29 -2.46 12.02
CA PHE A 99 0.14 -3.81 11.48
C PHE A 99 0.31 -4.80 12.60
N GLU A 100 -0.52 -5.82 12.63
CA GLU A 100 -0.37 -6.95 13.54
C GLU A 100 0.42 -8.05 12.85
N ARG A 101 1.34 -8.67 13.57
CA ARG A 101 2.06 -9.83 13.04
C ARG A 101 1.21 -11.09 13.17
N ILE A 102 0.97 -11.75 12.04
CA ILE A 102 0.25 -13.03 11.99
C ILE A 102 1.17 -14.01 11.25
N GLY A 103 1.74 -14.96 12.00
CA GLY A 103 2.78 -15.84 11.46
C GLY A 103 4.00 -15.03 11.03
N GLY A 104 4.44 -15.16 9.80
CA GLY A 104 5.54 -14.40 9.24
C GLY A 104 5.15 -13.08 8.57
N LEU A 105 3.88 -12.68 8.65
CA LEU A 105 3.34 -11.53 7.93
C LEU A 105 2.90 -10.43 8.90
N TYR A 106 3.04 -9.19 8.44
CA TYR A 106 2.47 -8.02 9.12
C TYR A 106 1.21 -7.60 8.35
N VAL A 107 0.07 -7.60 9.02
CA VAL A 107 -1.26 -7.46 8.40
C VAL A 107 -2.05 -6.34 9.06
N THR A 108 -2.74 -5.54 8.26
CA THR A 108 -3.68 -4.54 8.74
C THR A 108 -4.82 -4.38 7.74
N THR A 109 -5.84 -3.65 8.15
CA THR A 109 -6.96 -3.27 7.28
C THR A 109 -6.93 -1.76 7.10
N VAL A 110 -7.05 -1.31 5.87
CA VAL A 110 -7.14 0.11 5.53
C VAL A 110 -8.37 0.35 4.67
N MET A 111 -8.88 1.57 4.68
CA MET A 111 -9.97 1.97 3.79
C MET A 111 -9.42 2.70 2.59
N LEU A 112 -9.92 2.36 1.41
CA LEU A 112 -9.56 3.04 0.17
C LEU A 112 -10.51 4.21 -0.04
N GLU A 113 -9.97 5.40 -0.28
CA GLU A 113 -10.78 6.56 -0.62
C GLU A 113 -11.28 6.48 -2.07
N ASN A 114 -12.40 7.17 -2.34
CA ASN A 114 -12.99 7.20 -3.67
C ASN A 114 -12.07 7.93 -4.66
N PRO A 115 -11.62 7.29 -5.75
CA PRO A 115 -10.75 7.93 -6.73
C PRO A 115 -11.40 9.09 -7.48
N GLU A 116 -12.71 9.08 -7.67
CA GLU A 116 -13.43 10.19 -8.31
C GLU A 116 -13.31 11.48 -7.52
N HIS A 117 -13.36 11.39 -6.21
CA HIS A 117 -13.16 12.52 -5.33
C HIS A 117 -11.77 13.13 -5.49
N GLN A 118 -10.75 12.29 -5.63
CA GLN A 118 -9.38 12.70 -5.86
C GLN A 118 -9.23 13.45 -7.19
N ASP A 119 -9.82 12.94 -8.26
CA ASP A 119 -9.77 13.55 -9.58
C ASP A 119 -10.48 14.90 -9.60
N PHE A 120 -11.61 14.99 -8.93
CA PHE A 120 -12.34 16.24 -8.77
C PHE A 120 -11.50 17.32 -8.08
N GLN A 121 -10.81 16.96 -7.02
CA GLN A 121 -9.93 17.88 -6.29
C GLN A 121 -8.80 18.43 -7.16
N ARG A 122 -8.21 17.59 -8.02
CA ARG A 122 -7.17 18.03 -8.94
C ARG A 122 -7.69 18.99 -9.98
N GLN A 123 -8.90 18.78 -10.48
CA GLN A 123 -9.52 19.64 -11.47
C GLN A 123 -9.94 20.98 -10.88
N GLY A 124 -10.29 21.01 -9.61
CA GLY A 124 -10.70 22.21 -8.92
C GLY A 124 -9.56 23.09 -8.44
N ALA A 125 -8.33 22.64 -8.59
CA ALA A 125 -7.15 23.38 -8.13
C ALA A 125 -6.68 24.45 -9.16
#